data_3682bf76e52ce82eee2254a1bce29178
#
_entry.id   3682bf76e52ce82eee2254a1bce29178
#
_cell.length_a   1.000
_cell.length_b   1.000
_cell.length_c   1.000
_cell.angle_alpha   90.00
_cell.angle_beta   90.00
_cell.angle_gamma   90.00
#
_symmetry.space_group_name_H-M   'P 1'
#
loop_
_entity.id
_entity.type
_entity.pdbx_description
1 polymer ?
#
loop_
_entity_poly.entity_id
_entity_poly.type
_entity_poly.pdbx_seq_one_letter_code
_entity_poly.pdbx_strand_id
1 'polypeptide(L)'
;MSKKKENRNIDTAKARGELEEDLLEYVYRKWRQGRQITSKEYARTTGITGYEAAGLVRSLVTKGFLYEPENNNLELTEKGKLEGMDCLARHEKLTQFFQMVSGMDQERAQEDACRVEHYISPEGLKGIEHFLQYGDVYDRVYCKYGTHTGDRNVFLI
;
A
#
# COMPACT_ATOMS: atom_id res chain seq x y z
N MET A 1 0.90 -11.38 33.68
CA MET A 1 1.79 -10.36 33.07
C MET A 1 2.35 -10.74 31.68
N SER A 2 2.00 -11.91 31.16
CA SER A 2 2.56 -12.44 29.88
C SER A 2 1.87 -11.93 28.59
N LYS A 3 0.56 -11.64 28.63
CA LYS A 3 -0.23 -11.26 27.42
C LYS A 3 0.09 -9.88 26.81
N LYS A 4 0.65 -8.95 27.58
CA LYS A 4 0.94 -7.59 27.14
C LYS A 4 2.28 -7.45 26.36
N LYS A 5 3.17 -8.46 26.49
CA LYS A 5 4.45 -8.51 25.74
C LYS A 5 4.31 -9.15 24.36
N GLU A 6 3.40 -10.13 24.23
CA GLU A 6 3.16 -10.85 22.99
C GLU A 6 2.46 -9.96 21.94
N ASN A 7 1.46 -9.16 22.37
CA ASN A 7 0.80 -8.19 21.49
C ASN A 7 1.74 -7.09 20.97
N ARG A 8 2.71 -6.63 21.77
CA ARG A 8 3.65 -5.60 21.33
C ARG A 8 4.62 -6.09 20.24
N ASN A 9 4.97 -7.37 20.23
CA ASN A 9 5.86 -7.92 19.21
C ASN A 9 5.15 -8.17 17.87
N ILE A 10 3.87 -8.49 17.89
CA ILE A 10 3.07 -8.69 16.67
C ILE A 10 2.81 -7.34 15.99
N ASP A 11 2.43 -6.33 16.76
CA ASP A 11 2.17 -4.98 16.25
C ASP A 11 3.45 -4.30 15.71
N THR A 12 4.60 -4.51 16.38
CA THR A 12 5.89 -3.95 15.92
C THR A 12 6.39 -4.65 14.64
N ALA A 13 6.16 -5.94 14.48
CA ALA A 13 6.55 -6.68 13.28
C ALA A 13 5.69 -6.31 12.07
N LYS A 14 4.39 -6.09 12.26
CA LYS A 14 3.48 -5.61 11.22
C LYS A 14 3.84 -4.18 10.80
N ALA A 15 3.99 -3.26 11.75
CA ALA A 15 4.38 -1.88 11.48
C ALA A 15 5.71 -1.80 10.70
N ARG A 16 6.67 -2.68 10.98
CA ARG A 16 7.93 -2.71 10.24
C ARG A 16 7.76 -3.17 8.79
N GLY A 17 6.91 -4.16 8.54
CA GLY A 17 6.59 -4.63 7.18
C GLY A 17 5.94 -3.52 6.35
N GLU A 18 5.00 -2.80 6.92
CA GLU A 18 4.34 -1.64 6.30
C GLU A 18 5.36 -0.55 5.93
N LEU A 19 6.25 -0.19 6.86
CA LEU A 19 7.30 0.81 6.62
C LEU A 19 8.28 0.38 5.51
N GLU A 20 8.54 -0.91 5.37
CA GLU A 20 9.35 -1.47 4.29
C GLU A 20 8.63 -1.36 2.94
N GLU A 21 7.34 -1.69 2.88
CA GLU A 21 6.51 -1.52 1.68
C GLU A 21 6.40 -0.03 1.30
N ASP A 22 6.16 0.86 2.25
CA ASP A 22 6.13 2.31 2.03
C ASP A 22 7.45 2.84 1.44
N LEU A 23 8.59 2.40 1.99
CA LEU A 23 9.90 2.78 1.45
C LEU A 23 10.08 2.26 0.03
N LEU A 24 9.72 1.01 -0.22
CA LEU A 24 9.87 0.38 -1.53
C LEU A 24 9.00 1.06 -2.59
N GLU A 25 7.74 1.36 -2.25
CA GLU A 25 6.83 2.13 -3.10
C GLU A 25 7.38 3.53 -3.39
N TYR A 26 7.89 4.22 -2.36
CA TYR A 26 8.48 5.54 -2.52
C TYR A 26 9.69 5.53 -3.47
N VAL A 27 10.62 4.58 -3.30
CA VAL A 27 11.77 4.41 -4.18
C VAL A 27 11.32 4.11 -5.61
N TYR A 28 10.36 3.22 -5.79
CA TYR A 28 9.81 2.86 -7.10
C TYR A 28 9.15 4.05 -7.79
N ARG A 29 8.35 4.84 -7.07
CA ARG A 29 7.70 6.05 -7.60
C ARG A 29 8.72 7.09 -8.08
N LYS A 30 9.81 7.28 -7.33
CA LYS A 30 10.90 8.19 -7.72
C LYS A 30 11.70 7.66 -8.90
N TRP A 31 11.99 6.38 -8.91
CA TRP A 31 12.66 5.72 -10.03
C TRP A 31 11.86 5.87 -11.34
N ARG A 32 10.54 5.69 -11.32
CA ARG A 32 9.68 5.95 -12.49
C ARG A 32 9.76 7.38 -13.01
N GLN A 33 10.06 8.34 -12.14
CA GLN A 33 10.26 9.76 -12.50
C GLN A 33 11.70 10.06 -12.96
N GLY A 34 12.56 9.05 -13.10
CA GLY A 34 13.97 9.22 -13.45
C GLY A 34 14.82 9.81 -12.32
N ARG A 35 14.35 9.73 -11.07
CA ARG A 35 15.04 10.27 -9.89
C ARG A 35 15.59 9.15 -9.03
N GLN A 36 16.86 9.30 -8.64
CA GLN A 36 17.44 8.53 -7.55
C GLN A 36 17.23 9.28 -6.23
N ILE A 37 17.06 8.54 -5.15
CA ILE A 37 16.91 9.07 -3.80
C ILE A 37 17.88 8.40 -2.84
N THR A 38 18.12 9.06 -1.71
CA THR A 38 18.92 8.51 -0.60
C THR A 38 18.03 8.15 0.59
N SER A 39 18.52 7.27 1.47
CA SER A 39 17.85 6.98 2.74
C SER A 39 17.64 8.22 3.60
N LYS A 40 18.55 9.19 3.52
CA LYS A 40 18.45 10.49 4.23
C LYS A 40 17.33 11.36 3.68
N GLU A 41 17.13 11.37 2.35
CA GLU A 41 16.01 12.08 1.71
C GLU A 41 14.68 11.47 2.14
N TYR A 42 14.56 10.14 2.13
CA TYR A 42 13.37 9.44 2.60
C TYR A 42 13.06 9.76 4.06
N ALA A 43 14.05 9.65 4.95
CA ALA A 43 13.89 9.98 6.37
C ALA A 43 13.37 11.42 6.59
N ARG A 44 13.90 12.38 5.84
CA ARG A 44 13.47 13.78 5.92
C ARG A 44 12.03 13.96 5.44
N THR A 45 11.66 13.28 4.37
CA THR A 45 10.31 13.39 3.78
C THR A 45 9.24 12.76 4.66
N THR A 46 9.55 11.63 5.30
CA THR A 46 8.58 10.87 6.12
C THR A 46 8.61 11.23 7.61
N GLY A 47 9.64 11.96 8.05
CA GLY A 47 9.81 12.35 9.45
C GLY A 47 10.35 11.24 10.36
N ILE A 48 10.77 10.10 9.81
CA ILE A 48 11.45 9.05 10.58
C ILE A 48 12.92 9.41 10.82
N THR A 49 13.55 8.77 11.79
CA THR A 49 14.97 8.97 12.05
C THR A 49 15.85 8.35 10.96
N GLY A 50 17.05 8.90 10.77
CA GLY A 50 18.03 8.31 9.85
C GLY A 50 18.42 6.87 10.23
N TYR A 51 18.38 6.55 11.53
CA TYR A 51 18.65 5.20 12.03
C TYR A 51 17.55 4.21 11.60
N GLU A 52 16.27 4.61 11.73
CA GLU A 52 15.13 3.82 11.26
C GLU A 52 15.17 3.62 9.75
N ALA A 53 15.40 4.67 8.97
CA ALA A 53 15.53 4.59 7.52
C ALA A 53 16.66 3.63 7.11
N ALA A 54 17.84 3.72 7.75
CA ALA A 54 18.95 2.82 7.49
C ALA A 54 18.62 1.35 7.86
N GLY A 55 17.81 1.14 8.90
CA GLY A 55 17.31 -0.18 9.29
C GLY A 55 16.38 -0.78 8.25
N LEU A 56 15.46 0.02 7.68
CA LEU A 56 14.57 -0.41 6.60
C LEU A 56 15.36 -0.75 5.33
N VAL A 57 16.31 0.09 4.94
CA VAL A 57 17.17 -0.15 3.77
C VAL A 57 17.92 -1.47 3.91
N ARG A 58 18.57 -1.73 5.06
CA ARG A 58 19.26 -3.00 5.31
C ARG A 58 18.34 -4.21 5.19
N SER A 59 17.12 -4.09 5.71
CA SER A 59 16.14 -5.16 5.60
C SER A 59 15.75 -5.44 4.14
N LEU A 60 15.49 -4.39 3.36
CA LEU A 60 15.13 -4.51 1.94
C LEU A 60 16.30 -5.04 1.09
N VAL A 61 17.55 -4.69 1.42
CA VAL A 61 18.74 -5.28 0.81
C VAL A 61 18.84 -6.77 1.14
N THR A 62 18.68 -7.15 2.41
CA THR A 62 18.70 -8.56 2.84
C THR A 62 17.61 -9.39 2.15
N LYS A 63 16.43 -8.81 1.93
CA LYS A 63 15.32 -9.44 1.20
C LYS A 63 15.50 -9.44 -0.32
N GLY A 64 16.53 -8.76 -0.84
CA GLY A 64 16.86 -8.69 -2.26
C GLY A 64 15.98 -7.73 -3.06
N PHE A 65 15.33 -6.76 -2.43
CA PHE A 65 14.56 -5.73 -3.12
C PHE A 65 15.38 -4.50 -3.50
N LEU A 66 16.43 -4.20 -2.73
CA LEU A 66 17.40 -3.14 -3.03
C LEU A 66 18.79 -3.74 -3.20
N TYR A 67 19.62 -3.10 -4.04
CA TYR A 67 21.05 -3.32 -4.05
C TYR A 67 21.70 -2.66 -2.83
N GLU A 68 22.91 -3.12 -2.45
CA GLU A 68 23.70 -2.42 -1.43
C GLU A 68 23.97 -0.99 -1.91
N PRO A 69 23.65 0.03 -1.11
CA PRO A 69 23.72 1.40 -1.59
C PRO A 69 25.16 1.86 -1.87
N GLU A 70 25.44 2.21 -3.11
CA GLU A 70 26.63 2.96 -3.47
C GLU A 70 26.34 4.46 -3.36
N ASN A 71 27.22 5.22 -2.70
CA ASN A 71 27.04 6.66 -2.48
C ASN A 71 25.71 7.02 -1.79
N ASN A 72 25.15 6.13 -0.98
CA ASN A 72 23.84 6.24 -0.30
C ASN A 72 22.62 6.31 -1.23
N ASN A 73 22.76 6.10 -2.53
CA ASN A 73 21.63 6.02 -3.46
C ASN A 73 20.90 4.68 -3.30
N LEU A 74 19.58 4.73 -3.30
CA LEU A 74 18.74 3.55 -3.22
C LEU A 74 18.42 3.08 -4.64
N GLU A 75 18.86 1.86 -4.97
CA GLU A 75 18.65 1.26 -6.28
C GLU A 75 17.82 -0.03 -6.15
N LEU A 76 16.77 -0.11 -6.97
CA LEU A 76 15.88 -1.27 -7.01
C LEU A 76 16.51 -2.42 -7.80
N THR A 77 16.45 -3.62 -7.26
CA THR A 77 16.62 -4.85 -8.04
C THR A 77 15.41 -5.09 -8.94
N GLU A 78 15.48 -6.04 -9.87
CA GLU A 78 14.29 -6.42 -10.67
C GLU A 78 13.15 -6.91 -9.77
N LYS A 79 13.46 -7.66 -8.72
CA LYS A 79 12.49 -8.06 -7.69
C LYS A 79 11.89 -6.84 -6.98
N GLY A 80 12.72 -5.85 -6.64
CA GLY A 80 12.30 -4.61 -6.01
C GLY A 80 11.39 -3.76 -6.91
N LYS A 81 11.65 -3.74 -8.21
CA LYS A 81 10.78 -3.04 -9.18
C LYS A 81 9.40 -3.69 -9.28
N LEU A 82 9.32 -5.02 -9.33
CA LEU A 82 8.06 -5.75 -9.36
C LEU A 82 7.24 -5.50 -8.10
N GLU A 83 7.85 -5.64 -6.94
CA GLU A 83 7.17 -5.42 -5.65
C GLU A 83 6.72 -3.96 -5.48
N GLY A 84 7.60 -3.00 -5.81
CA GLY A 84 7.26 -1.57 -5.75
C GLY A 84 6.16 -1.19 -6.74
N MET A 85 6.10 -1.84 -7.89
CA MET A 85 5.00 -1.70 -8.84
C MET A 85 3.68 -2.20 -8.25
N ASP A 86 3.70 -3.36 -7.60
CA ASP A 86 2.50 -3.95 -6.98
C ASP A 86 2.00 -3.10 -5.81
N CYS A 87 2.89 -2.58 -4.97
CA CYS A 87 2.54 -1.65 -3.89
C CYS A 87 1.86 -0.40 -4.44
N LEU A 88 2.48 0.25 -5.43
CA LEU A 88 1.92 1.44 -6.05
C LEU A 88 0.57 1.17 -6.74
N ALA A 89 0.43 0.05 -7.42
CA ALA A 89 -0.82 -0.33 -8.08
C ALA A 89 -1.96 -0.56 -7.07
N ARG A 90 -1.69 -1.18 -5.93
CA ARG A 90 -2.67 -1.33 -4.83
C ARG A 90 -3.11 0.04 -4.31
N HIS A 91 -2.15 0.91 -4.03
CA HIS A 91 -2.41 2.28 -3.56
C HIS A 91 -3.30 3.07 -4.54
N GLU A 92 -2.96 3.07 -5.83
CA GLU A 92 -3.71 3.78 -6.86
C GLU A 92 -5.14 3.25 -7.02
N LYS A 93 -5.34 1.92 -6.99
CA LYS A 93 -6.67 1.30 -7.06
C LYS A 93 -7.54 1.63 -5.85
N LEU A 94 -6.98 1.56 -4.65
CA LEU A 94 -7.69 1.94 -3.43
C LEU A 94 -8.05 3.43 -3.43
N THR A 95 -7.12 4.30 -3.83
CA THR A 95 -7.38 5.73 -3.97
C THR A 95 -8.57 5.98 -4.90
N GLN A 96 -8.55 5.39 -6.08
CA GLN A 96 -9.62 5.53 -7.06
C GLN A 96 -10.96 4.98 -6.54
N PHE A 97 -10.94 3.83 -5.88
CA PHE A 97 -12.12 3.23 -5.27
C PHE A 97 -12.74 4.15 -4.22
N PHE A 98 -11.93 4.69 -3.29
CA PHE A 98 -12.43 5.60 -2.26
C PHE A 98 -13.00 6.88 -2.85
N GLN A 99 -12.37 7.47 -3.87
CA GLN A 99 -12.94 8.62 -4.58
C GLN A 99 -14.30 8.29 -5.19
N MET A 100 -14.44 7.14 -5.84
CA MET A 100 -15.68 6.76 -6.52
C MET A 100 -16.81 6.47 -5.55
N VAL A 101 -16.56 5.77 -4.44
CA VAL A 101 -17.64 5.34 -3.52
C VAL A 101 -18.04 6.39 -2.50
N SER A 102 -17.14 7.33 -2.17
CA SER A 102 -17.41 8.34 -1.12
C SER A 102 -17.46 9.77 -1.63
N GLY A 103 -16.99 10.01 -2.88
CA GLY A 103 -16.88 11.36 -3.41
C GLY A 103 -15.82 12.24 -2.72
N MET A 104 -14.94 11.63 -1.90
CA MET A 104 -13.86 12.37 -1.24
C MET A 104 -12.83 12.90 -2.23
N ASP A 105 -12.11 13.96 -1.84
CA ASP A 105 -11.02 14.48 -2.65
C ASP A 105 -9.82 13.50 -2.72
N GLN A 106 -8.92 13.76 -3.66
CA GLN A 106 -7.79 12.87 -3.94
C GLN A 106 -6.85 12.74 -2.73
N GLU A 107 -6.60 13.82 -1.99
CA GLU A 107 -5.67 13.82 -0.87
C GLU A 107 -6.16 12.89 0.25
N ARG A 108 -7.44 13.01 0.63
CA ARG A 108 -8.07 12.11 1.61
C ARG A 108 -8.14 10.67 1.14
N ALA A 109 -8.47 10.46 -0.13
CA ALA A 109 -8.53 9.12 -0.70
C ALA A 109 -7.15 8.44 -0.68
N GLN A 110 -6.07 9.19 -0.93
CA GLN A 110 -4.70 8.69 -0.81
C GLN A 110 -4.31 8.36 0.64
N GLU A 111 -4.71 9.19 1.60
CA GLU A 111 -4.46 8.91 3.02
C GLU A 111 -5.16 7.62 3.48
N ASP A 112 -6.42 7.42 3.09
CA ASP A 112 -7.18 6.21 3.44
C ASP A 112 -6.65 4.98 2.70
N ALA A 113 -6.26 5.13 1.43
CA ALA A 113 -5.60 4.07 0.67
C ALA A 113 -4.32 3.60 1.34
N CYS A 114 -3.45 4.52 1.74
CA CYS A 114 -2.21 4.22 2.43
C CYS A 114 -2.42 3.45 3.75
N ARG A 115 -3.51 3.71 4.47
CA ARG A 115 -3.85 2.98 5.71
C ARG A 115 -4.37 1.57 5.45
N VAL A 116 -5.06 1.35 4.33
CA VAL A 116 -5.78 0.09 4.04
C VAL A 116 -4.95 -0.87 3.20
N GLU A 117 -4.06 -0.39 2.35
CA GLU A 117 -3.34 -1.20 1.36
C GLU A 117 -2.52 -2.35 1.94
N HIS A 118 -2.02 -2.18 3.17
CA HIS A 118 -1.23 -3.20 3.86
C HIS A 118 -2.08 -4.32 4.47
N TYR A 119 -3.39 -4.11 4.61
CA TYR A 119 -4.30 -5.03 5.30
C TYR A 119 -5.37 -5.64 4.40
N ILE A 120 -5.52 -5.12 3.18
CA ILE A 120 -6.52 -5.65 2.26
C ILE A 120 -6.11 -7.03 1.74
N SER A 121 -7.06 -7.98 1.77
CA SER A 121 -6.80 -9.30 1.22
C SER A 121 -6.73 -9.27 -0.31
N PRO A 122 -6.04 -10.24 -0.94
CA PRO A 122 -6.03 -10.37 -2.41
C PRO A 122 -7.44 -10.48 -3.01
N GLU A 123 -8.35 -11.14 -2.30
CA GLU A 123 -9.76 -11.27 -2.70
C GLU A 123 -10.48 -9.93 -2.63
N GLY A 124 -10.25 -9.15 -1.57
CA GLY A 124 -10.79 -7.81 -1.42
C GLY A 124 -10.31 -6.87 -2.53
N LEU A 125 -9.01 -6.92 -2.83
CA LEU A 125 -8.43 -6.13 -3.92
C LEU A 125 -9.03 -6.51 -5.29
N LYS A 126 -9.20 -7.81 -5.58
CA LYS A 126 -9.87 -8.27 -6.81
C LYS A 126 -11.31 -7.78 -6.92
N GLY A 127 -12.02 -7.71 -5.78
CA GLY A 127 -13.38 -7.14 -5.74
C GLY A 127 -13.40 -5.67 -6.12
N ILE A 128 -12.43 -4.91 -5.60
CA ILE A 128 -12.25 -3.50 -5.94
C ILE A 128 -11.89 -3.33 -7.42
N GLU A 129 -10.95 -4.12 -7.93
CA GLU A 129 -10.58 -4.10 -9.36
C GLU A 129 -11.79 -4.36 -10.27
N HIS A 130 -12.60 -5.35 -9.92
CA HIS A 130 -13.83 -5.65 -10.65
C HIS A 130 -14.79 -4.46 -10.64
N PHE A 131 -15.03 -3.87 -9.47
CA PHE A 131 -15.86 -2.69 -9.33
C PHE A 131 -15.35 -1.50 -10.17
N LEU A 132 -14.04 -1.23 -10.13
CA LEU A 132 -13.43 -0.16 -10.92
C LEU A 132 -13.55 -0.38 -12.43
N GLN A 133 -13.52 -1.65 -12.86
CA GLN A 133 -13.60 -2.01 -14.27
C GLN A 133 -15.02 -2.01 -14.82
N TYR A 134 -15.98 -2.53 -14.05
CA TYR A 134 -17.33 -2.80 -14.53
C TYR A 134 -18.42 -1.94 -13.88
N GLY A 135 -18.12 -1.24 -12.80
CA GLY A 135 -19.05 -0.39 -12.06
C GLY A 135 -20.11 -1.16 -11.29
N ASP A 136 -19.92 -2.47 -11.10
CA ASP A 136 -20.83 -3.33 -10.36
C ASP A 136 -20.09 -4.18 -9.32
N VAL A 137 -20.85 -4.84 -8.44
CA VAL A 137 -20.33 -5.75 -7.43
C VAL A 137 -20.51 -7.21 -7.86
N TYR A 138 -19.71 -8.12 -7.32
CA TYR A 138 -19.87 -9.56 -7.62
C TYR A 138 -21.26 -10.07 -7.24
N ASP A 139 -21.86 -10.89 -8.08
CA ASP A 139 -23.17 -11.51 -7.90
C ASP A 139 -23.37 -12.20 -6.55
N ARG A 140 -22.29 -12.71 -5.94
CA ARG A 140 -22.35 -13.35 -4.61
C ARG A 140 -22.83 -12.41 -3.51
N VAL A 141 -22.63 -11.11 -3.64
CA VAL A 141 -23.10 -10.11 -2.66
C VAL A 141 -24.60 -9.97 -2.78
N TYR A 142 -25.13 -9.92 -4.00
CA TYR A 142 -26.56 -9.86 -4.24
C TYR A 142 -27.32 -11.08 -3.72
N CYS A 143 -26.78 -12.29 -3.99
CA CYS A 143 -27.39 -13.54 -3.52
C CYS A 143 -27.48 -13.63 -1.99
N LYS A 144 -26.44 -13.13 -1.28
CA LYS A 144 -26.38 -13.24 0.19
C LYS A 144 -27.30 -12.26 0.91
N TYR A 145 -27.51 -11.07 0.37
CA TYR A 145 -28.27 -10.00 1.02
C TYR A 145 -29.67 -9.76 0.42
N GLY A 146 -30.12 -10.64 -0.49
CA GLY A 146 -31.52 -10.71 -0.94
C GLY A 146 -32.00 -9.53 -1.79
N THR A 147 -31.12 -8.76 -2.37
CA THR A 147 -31.49 -7.62 -3.23
C THR A 147 -31.74 -8.05 -4.68
N HIS A 148 -32.63 -9.04 -4.87
CA HIS A 148 -33.15 -9.44 -6.20
C HIS A 148 -34.31 -8.57 -6.68
N THR A 149 -34.43 -7.36 -6.22
CA THR A 149 -35.33 -6.40 -6.84
C THR A 149 -34.51 -5.59 -7.84
N GLY A 150 -34.87 -5.68 -9.11
CA GLY A 150 -34.17 -5.08 -10.24
C GLY A 150 -34.02 -3.54 -10.24
N ASP A 151 -34.05 -2.92 -9.09
CA ASP A 151 -33.78 -1.51 -8.87
C ASP A 151 -32.33 -1.28 -8.57
N ARG A 152 -31.57 -0.95 -9.63
CA ARG A 152 -30.18 -0.48 -9.57
C ARG A 152 -30.00 0.85 -8.82
N ASN A 153 -31.06 1.38 -8.21
CA ASN A 153 -31.07 2.69 -7.57
C ASN A 153 -31.02 2.68 -6.03
N VAL A 154 -30.77 1.53 -5.38
CA VAL A 154 -30.85 1.44 -3.91
C VAL A 154 -29.53 1.88 -3.22
N PHE A 155 -28.45 2.12 -3.95
CA PHE A 155 -27.19 2.57 -3.38
C PHE A 155 -26.81 4.03 -3.71
N LEU A 156 -27.76 4.84 -4.17
CA LEU A 156 -27.58 6.29 -4.36
C LEU A 156 -28.39 7.08 -3.32
N ILE A 157 -28.13 6.81 -2.05
CA ILE A 157 -28.54 7.73 -0.96
C ILE A 157 -27.30 8.03 -0.12
#